data_7748b792213393ca4de0fa1a8292e799
#
_entry.id   7748b792213393ca4de0fa1a8292e799
#
_cell.length_a   1.000
_cell.length_b   1.000
_cell.length_c   1.000
_cell.angle_alpha   90.00
_cell.angle_beta   90.00
_cell.angle_gamma   90.00
#
_symmetry.space_group_name_H-M   'P 1'
#
loop_
_entity.id
_entity.type
_entity.pdbx_description
1 polymer ?
#
loop_
_entity_poly.entity_id
_entity_poly.type
_entity_poly.pdbx_seq_one_letter_code
_entity_poly.pdbx_strand_id
1 'polypeptide(L)'
;MKLSVQKRISIAFITLVLLGGIIWAISDYRNNLLSLKFHIITEKNRLLNTILEARRYEKNYFLYFNEKDITEAIEYSTSARKQLSDIIDKYQEHARHQNLSRYYAELKRYQSSLVQMYKRYGEKSQEELASETSENREATRELGRKITSDLEDMVEKERLSVDRLVKESRL
;
A
#
# COMPACT_ATOMS: atom_id res chain seq x y z
N MET A 1 -16.44 -37.69 -47.85
CA MET A 1 -16.74 -38.66 -46.75
C MET A 1 -17.84 -38.11 -45.87
N LYS A 2 -19.04 -38.74 -45.82
CA LYS A 2 -20.11 -38.31 -44.89
C LYS A 2 -19.87 -38.98 -43.53
N LEU A 3 -19.54 -38.18 -42.50
CA LEU A 3 -19.43 -38.66 -41.11
C LEU A 3 -20.78 -39.24 -40.65
N SER A 4 -20.76 -40.42 -39.97
CA SER A 4 -21.97 -40.99 -39.39
C SER A 4 -22.57 -40.05 -38.33
N VAL A 5 -23.89 -40.10 -38.12
CA VAL A 5 -24.60 -39.24 -37.16
C VAL A 5 -24.00 -39.35 -35.76
N GLN A 6 -23.63 -40.54 -35.32
CA GLN A 6 -22.97 -40.76 -34.02
C GLN A 6 -21.63 -39.99 -33.89
N LYS A 7 -20.79 -40.03 -34.94
CA LYS A 7 -19.50 -39.27 -34.89
C LYS A 7 -19.72 -37.77 -34.85
N ARG A 8 -20.76 -37.24 -35.50
CA ARG A 8 -21.10 -35.79 -35.44
C ARG A 8 -21.55 -35.39 -34.05
N ILE A 9 -22.37 -36.22 -33.37
CA ILE A 9 -22.83 -35.99 -32.00
C ILE A 9 -21.66 -36.04 -31.03
N SER A 10 -20.77 -37.03 -31.16
CA SER A 10 -19.57 -37.12 -30.29
C SER A 10 -18.63 -35.93 -30.47
N ILE A 11 -18.39 -35.47 -31.67
CA ILE A 11 -17.57 -34.28 -31.93
C ILE A 11 -18.21 -33.04 -31.35
N ALA A 12 -19.52 -32.84 -31.52
CA ALA A 12 -20.23 -31.70 -30.94
C ALA A 12 -20.15 -31.69 -29.40
N PHE A 13 -20.31 -32.86 -28.78
CA PHE A 13 -20.20 -32.99 -27.31
C PHE A 13 -18.78 -32.69 -26.83
N ILE A 14 -17.75 -33.25 -27.48
CA ILE A 14 -16.33 -32.95 -27.12
C ILE A 14 -16.02 -31.46 -27.27
N THR A 15 -16.49 -30.84 -28.37
CA THR A 15 -16.30 -29.41 -28.59
C THR A 15 -16.96 -28.56 -27.47
N LEU A 16 -18.17 -28.93 -27.06
CA LEU A 16 -18.88 -28.26 -26.00
C LEU A 16 -18.15 -28.37 -24.64
N VAL A 17 -17.63 -29.55 -24.31
CA VAL A 17 -16.84 -29.79 -23.08
C VAL A 17 -15.55 -28.99 -23.12
N LEU A 18 -14.84 -28.95 -24.25
CA LEU A 18 -13.62 -28.18 -24.42
C LEU A 18 -13.89 -26.67 -24.27
N LEU A 19 -14.94 -26.14 -24.88
CA LEU A 19 -15.32 -24.72 -24.73
C LEU A 19 -15.67 -24.39 -23.28
N GLY A 20 -16.44 -25.25 -22.60
CA GLY A 20 -16.75 -25.10 -21.19
C GLY A 20 -15.50 -25.08 -20.30
N GLY A 21 -14.55 -25.97 -20.58
CA GLY A 21 -13.26 -25.99 -19.87
C GLY A 21 -12.42 -24.73 -20.07
N ILE A 22 -12.39 -24.19 -21.30
CA ILE A 22 -11.68 -22.95 -21.61
C ILE A 22 -12.32 -21.76 -20.86
N ILE A 23 -13.66 -21.66 -20.93
CA ILE A 23 -14.39 -20.58 -20.23
C ILE A 23 -14.14 -20.65 -18.72
N TRP A 24 -14.20 -21.86 -18.15
CA TRP A 24 -13.92 -22.06 -16.72
C TRP A 24 -12.49 -21.65 -16.35
N ALA A 25 -11.48 -22.06 -17.12
CA ALA A 25 -10.08 -21.71 -16.88
C ALA A 25 -9.83 -20.19 -16.94
N ILE A 26 -10.45 -19.50 -17.92
CA ILE A 26 -10.38 -18.03 -18.04
C ILE A 26 -11.03 -17.38 -16.82
N SER A 27 -12.20 -17.84 -16.40
CA SER A 27 -12.92 -17.32 -15.23
C SER A 27 -12.12 -17.51 -13.95
N ASP A 28 -11.54 -18.69 -13.74
CA ASP A 28 -10.71 -18.99 -12.57
C ASP A 28 -9.46 -18.09 -12.51
N TYR A 29 -8.75 -17.97 -13.62
CA TYR A 29 -7.59 -17.06 -13.72
C TYR A 29 -7.95 -15.61 -13.36
N ARG A 30 -9.08 -15.10 -13.86
CA ARG A 30 -9.55 -13.73 -13.59
C ARG A 30 -9.93 -13.56 -12.13
N ASN A 31 -10.61 -14.52 -11.52
CA ASN A 31 -10.98 -14.47 -10.11
C ASN A 31 -9.74 -14.45 -9.21
N ASN A 32 -8.73 -15.26 -9.52
CA ASN A 32 -7.47 -15.26 -8.78
C ASN A 32 -6.73 -13.93 -8.91
N LEU A 33 -6.70 -13.32 -10.10
CA LEU A 33 -6.10 -12.01 -10.33
C LEU A 33 -6.82 -10.90 -9.55
N LEU A 34 -8.15 -10.90 -9.57
CA LEU A 34 -8.96 -9.93 -8.80
C LEU A 34 -8.72 -10.09 -7.30
N SER A 35 -8.75 -11.32 -6.79
CA SER A 35 -8.48 -11.61 -5.38
C SER A 35 -7.10 -11.09 -4.94
N LEU A 36 -6.06 -11.34 -5.73
CA LEU A 36 -4.72 -10.81 -5.48
C LEU A 36 -4.71 -9.29 -5.40
N LYS A 37 -5.34 -8.61 -6.36
CA LYS A 37 -5.40 -7.15 -6.38
C LYS A 37 -6.17 -6.57 -5.19
N PHE A 38 -7.28 -7.19 -4.79
CA PHE A 38 -8.00 -6.79 -3.58
C PHE A 38 -7.15 -6.93 -2.32
N HIS A 39 -6.38 -8.00 -2.19
CA HIS A 39 -5.43 -8.15 -1.08
C HIS A 39 -4.39 -7.04 -1.06
N ILE A 40 -3.79 -6.73 -2.21
CA ILE A 40 -2.80 -5.65 -2.33
C ILE A 40 -3.39 -4.30 -1.91
N ILE A 41 -4.61 -3.96 -2.38
CA ILE A 41 -5.29 -2.72 -1.99
C ILE A 41 -5.52 -2.67 -0.47
N THR A 42 -5.97 -3.77 0.12
CA THR A 42 -6.25 -3.85 1.55
C THR A 42 -4.98 -3.60 2.37
N GLU A 43 -3.86 -4.22 2.00
CA GLU A 43 -2.57 -4.02 2.69
C GLU A 43 -2.06 -2.57 2.51
N LYS A 44 -2.20 -1.98 1.33
CA LYS A 44 -1.83 -0.60 1.08
C LYS A 44 -2.70 0.41 1.85
N ASN A 45 -4.00 0.18 1.94
CA ASN A 45 -4.90 0.98 2.76
C ASN A 45 -4.53 0.90 4.25
N ARG A 46 -4.18 -0.29 4.72
CA ARG A 46 -3.71 -0.47 6.10
C ARG A 46 -2.42 0.30 6.36
N LEU A 47 -1.47 0.24 5.42
CA LEU A 47 -0.24 1.02 5.47
C LEU A 47 -0.52 2.53 5.51
N LEU A 48 -1.39 3.03 4.63
CA LEU A 48 -1.80 4.44 4.59
C LEU A 48 -2.39 4.87 5.92
N ASN A 49 -3.34 4.11 6.47
CA ASN A 49 -3.94 4.41 7.77
C ASN A 49 -2.90 4.47 8.90
N THR A 50 -1.93 3.54 8.90
CA THR A 50 -0.85 3.53 9.88
C THR A 50 0.03 4.79 9.77
N ILE A 51 0.30 5.27 8.57
CA ILE A 51 1.05 6.51 8.35
C ILE A 51 0.23 7.74 8.76
N LEU A 52 -1.07 7.76 8.49
CA LEU A 52 -1.95 8.84 8.93
C LEU A 52 -1.97 8.94 10.46
N GLU A 53 -1.93 7.82 11.19
CA GLU A 53 -1.80 7.83 12.64
C GLU A 53 -0.43 8.39 13.08
N ALA A 54 0.67 7.96 12.47
CA ALA A 54 1.98 8.56 12.74
C ALA A 54 1.97 10.07 12.54
N ARG A 55 1.35 10.56 11.47
CA ARG A 55 1.20 11.98 11.15
C ARG A 55 0.31 12.72 12.15
N ARG A 56 -0.75 12.08 12.64
CA ARG A 56 -1.62 12.66 13.67
C ARG A 56 -0.84 12.92 14.96
N TYR A 57 -0.09 11.93 15.42
CA TYR A 57 0.74 12.05 16.61
C TYR A 57 1.91 13.04 16.44
N GLU A 58 2.55 13.05 15.27
CA GLU A 58 3.54 14.07 14.93
C GLU A 58 2.97 15.50 15.07
N LYS A 59 1.77 15.73 14.50
CA LYS A 59 1.09 17.04 14.61
C LYS A 59 0.78 17.39 16.07
N ASN A 60 0.30 16.44 16.85
CA ASN A 60 0.04 16.64 18.28
C ASN A 60 1.32 17.00 19.02
N TYR A 61 2.42 16.30 18.77
CA TYR A 61 3.70 16.62 19.33
C TYR A 61 4.13 18.07 19.02
N PHE A 62 3.97 18.54 17.81
CA PHE A 62 4.30 19.93 17.46
C PHE A 62 3.39 20.98 18.11
N LEU A 63 2.19 20.59 18.54
CA LEU A 63 1.25 21.48 19.19
C LEU A 63 1.46 21.52 20.71
N TYR A 64 1.74 20.37 21.32
CA TYR A 64 1.69 20.20 22.76
C TYR A 64 3.05 19.84 23.39
N PHE A 65 4.05 19.49 22.58
CA PHE A 65 5.38 19.02 23.03
C PHE A 65 5.29 17.89 24.06
N ASN A 66 4.37 16.95 23.85
CA ASN A 66 4.15 15.83 24.74
C ASN A 66 5.00 14.64 24.28
N GLU A 67 5.81 14.08 25.19
CA GLU A 67 6.68 12.93 24.93
C GLU A 67 5.90 11.72 24.42
N LYS A 68 4.69 11.48 24.94
CA LYS A 68 3.84 10.40 24.48
C LYS A 68 3.52 10.52 23.00
N ASP A 69 3.24 11.72 22.51
CA ASP A 69 2.87 11.91 21.11
C ASP A 69 4.05 11.61 20.16
N ILE A 70 5.28 12.03 20.49
CA ILE A 70 6.43 11.69 19.66
C ILE A 70 6.77 10.20 19.70
N THR A 71 6.59 9.54 20.85
CA THR A 71 6.79 8.09 20.99
C THR A 71 5.79 7.31 20.14
N GLU A 72 4.51 7.65 20.21
CA GLU A 72 3.46 7.06 19.37
C GLU A 72 3.74 7.29 17.87
N ALA A 73 4.17 8.49 17.48
CA ALA A 73 4.54 8.76 16.08
C ALA A 73 5.68 7.85 15.58
N ILE A 74 6.68 7.60 16.43
CA ILE A 74 7.79 6.68 16.14
C ILE A 74 7.28 5.23 16.02
N GLU A 75 6.41 4.78 16.93
CA GLU A 75 5.87 3.43 16.91
C GLU A 75 5.04 3.17 15.65
N TYR A 76 4.13 4.10 15.30
CA TYR A 76 3.34 4.00 14.05
C TYR A 76 4.22 4.05 12.81
N SER A 77 5.24 4.90 12.76
CA SER A 77 6.18 4.96 11.63
C SER A 77 7.02 3.68 11.49
N THR A 78 7.36 3.05 12.62
CA THR A 78 8.06 1.76 12.66
C THR A 78 7.16 0.64 12.15
N SER A 79 5.90 0.62 12.60
CA SER A 79 4.88 -0.33 12.13
C SER A 79 4.62 -0.18 10.62
N ALA A 80 4.48 1.05 10.13
CA ALA A 80 4.31 1.33 8.71
C ALA A 80 5.50 0.83 7.87
N ARG A 81 6.73 1.04 8.34
CA ARG A 81 7.93 0.53 7.66
C ARG A 81 7.95 -1.00 7.59
N LYS A 82 7.54 -1.67 8.67
CA LYS A 82 7.41 -3.13 8.69
C LYS A 82 6.34 -3.60 7.69
N GLN A 83 5.16 -2.99 7.70
CA GLN A 83 4.07 -3.31 6.75
C GLN A 83 4.54 -3.15 5.30
N LEU A 84 5.26 -2.07 4.99
CA LEU A 84 5.79 -1.85 3.65
C LEU A 84 6.84 -2.89 3.26
N SER A 85 7.72 -3.31 4.18
CA SER A 85 8.64 -4.42 3.96
C SER A 85 7.89 -5.72 3.65
N ASP A 86 6.88 -6.06 4.45
CA ASP A 86 6.05 -7.25 4.25
C ASP A 86 5.34 -7.24 2.89
N ILE A 87 4.85 -6.07 2.43
CA ILE A 87 4.26 -5.90 1.09
C ILE A 87 5.31 -6.13 0.00
N ILE A 88 6.52 -5.57 0.14
CA ILE A 88 7.61 -5.73 -0.82
C ILE A 88 8.00 -7.21 -0.94
N ASP A 89 8.15 -7.90 0.19
CA ASP A 89 8.57 -9.30 0.23
C ASP A 89 7.49 -10.23 -0.32
N LYS A 90 6.23 -9.97 0.01
CA LYS A 90 5.10 -10.79 -0.42
C LYS A 90 4.74 -10.63 -1.89
N TYR A 91 4.91 -9.42 -2.43
CA TYR A 91 4.50 -9.05 -3.79
C TYR A 91 5.67 -8.54 -4.64
N GLN A 92 6.80 -9.23 -4.61
CA GLN A 92 8.08 -8.79 -5.21
C GLN A 92 7.98 -8.28 -6.64
N GLU A 93 7.28 -9.01 -7.51
CA GLU A 93 7.12 -8.63 -8.91
C GLU A 93 6.31 -7.34 -9.06
N HIS A 94 5.20 -7.23 -8.34
CA HIS A 94 4.35 -6.04 -8.30
C HIS A 94 5.06 -4.85 -7.63
N ALA A 95 5.86 -5.11 -6.59
CA ALA A 95 6.64 -4.11 -5.88
C ALA A 95 7.71 -3.45 -6.76
N ARG A 96 8.35 -4.21 -7.66
CA ARG A 96 9.33 -3.68 -8.63
C ARG A 96 8.68 -2.69 -9.60
N HIS A 97 7.53 -3.02 -10.16
CA HIS A 97 6.80 -2.15 -11.08
C HIS A 97 6.34 -0.83 -10.46
N GLN A 98 6.12 -0.81 -9.14
CA GLN A 98 5.65 0.37 -8.42
C GLN A 98 6.75 1.11 -7.65
N ASN A 99 8.01 0.67 -7.77
CA ASN A 99 9.17 1.29 -7.10
C ASN A 99 8.99 1.45 -5.58
N LEU A 100 8.40 0.44 -4.91
CA LEU A 100 8.11 0.48 -3.47
C LEU A 100 9.36 0.66 -2.60
N SER A 101 10.53 0.28 -3.10
CA SER A 101 11.81 0.50 -2.42
C SER A 101 12.10 1.99 -2.16
N ARG A 102 11.64 2.88 -3.05
CA ARG A 102 11.74 4.33 -2.86
C ARG A 102 10.93 4.78 -1.66
N TYR A 103 9.66 4.33 -1.57
CA TYR A 103 8.79 4.67 -0.44
C TYR A 103 9.33 4.12 0.90
N TYR A 104 9.97 2.95 0.87
CA TYR A 104 10.65 2.41 2.04
C TYR A 104 11.79 3.31 2.52
N ALA A 105 12.61 3.83 1.60
CA ALA A 105 13.70 4.75 1.93
C ALA A 105 13.17 6.09 2.48
N GLU A 106 12.11 6.63 1.89
CA GLU A 106 11.46 7.86 2.36
C GLU A 106 10.86 7.68 3.77
N LEU A 107 10.18 6.56 4.01
CA LEU A 107 9.61 6.23 5.31
C LEU A 107 10.68 6.03 6.39
N LYS A 108 11.82 5.43 6.01
CA LYS A 108 13.00 5.32 6.89
C LYS A 108 13.56 6.70 7.27
N ARG A 109 13.62 7.65 6.32
CA ARG A 109 14.06 9.02 6.59
C ARG A 109 13.10 9.74 7.53
N TYR A 110 11.80 9.61 7.30
CA TYR A 110 10.77 10.17 8.16
C TYR A 110 10.87 9.64 9.60
N GLN A 111 10.96 8.32 9.78
CA GLN A 111 11.17 7.71 11.08
C GLN A 111 12.45 8.22 11.76
N SER A 112 13.55 8.31 11.02
CA SER A 112 14.82 8.81 11.56
C SER A 112 14.70 10.27 12.05
N SER A 113 13.94 11.09 11.35
CA SER A 113 13.66 12.47 11.74
C SER A 113 12.85 12.54 13.06
N LEU A 114 11.81 11.70 13.20
CA LEU A 114 11.05 11.60 14.47
C LEU A 114 11.93 11.14 15.64
N VAL A 115 12.81 10.16 15.43
CA VAL A 115 13.76 9.69 16.46
C VAL A 115 14.75 10.78 16.86
N GLN A 116 15.23 11.59 15.92
CA GLN A 116 16.08 12.74 16.24
C GLN A 116 15.34 13.78 17.06
N MET A 117 14.08 14.04 16.77
CA MET A 117 13.24 14.95 17.58
C MET A 117 13.04 14.42 18.99
N TYR A 118 12.77 13.12 19.14
CA TYR A 118 12.62 12.49 20.45
C TYR A 118 13.89 12.64 21.32
N LYS A 119 15.07 12.41 20.74
CA LYS A 119 16.35 12.60 21.44
C LYS A 119 16.52 14.04 21.92
N ARG A 120 16.19 15.02 21.09
CA ARG A 120 16.26 16.44 21.46
C ARG A 120 15.26 16.82 22.55
N TYR A 121 14.09 16.16 22.60
CA TYR A 121 13.13 16.34 23.67
C TYR A 121 13.72 16.05 25.06
N GLY A 122 14.50 14.97 25.19
CA GLY A 122 15.18 14.62 26.44
C GLY A 122 16.32 15.55 26.86
N GLU A 123 16.82 16.37 25.92
CA GLU A 123 17.99 17.27 26.15
C GLU A 123 17.59 18.72 26.38
N LYS A 124 16.36 19.15 26.10
CA LYS A 124 15.92 20.56 26.09
C LYS A 124 14.62 20.78 26.86
N SER A 125 14.49 21.98 27.42
CA SER A 125 13.22 22.41 28.01
C SER A 125 12.14 22.66 26.97
N GLN A 126 10.86 22.66 27.37
CA GLN A 126 9.73 22.94 26.45
C GLN A 126 9.85 24.33 25.79
N GLU A 127 10.37 25.32 26.51
CA GLU A 127 10.56 26.69 25.98
C GLU A 127 11.64 26.70 24.89
N GLU A 128 12.75 25.97 25.10
CA GLU A 128 13.82 25.84 24.13
C GLU A 128 13.35 25.07 22.88
N LEU A 129 12.54 24.02 23.06
CA LEU A 129 11.93 23.27 21.94
C LEU A 129 10.94 24.14 21.16
N ALA A 130 10.17 24.98 21.82
CA ALA A 130 9.24 25.90 21.18
C ALA A 130 9.94 26.98 20.35
N SER A 131 11.11 27.44 20.83
CA SER A 131 11.95 28.48 20.19
C SER A 131 12.84 27.89 19.07
N GLU A 132 13.05 26.60 19.07
CA GLU A 132 13.94 25.95 18.09
C GLU A 132 13.42 26.14 16.66
N THR A 133 14.33 26.44 15.76
CA THR A 133 14.12 26.82 14.37
C THR A 133 13.07 25.93 13.67
N SER A 134 12.09 26.57 13.05
CA SER A 134 10.99 25.97 12.28
C SER A 134 11.45 24.99 11.18
N GLU A 135 12.73 25.09 10.77
CA GLU A 135 13.30 24.37 9.63
C GLU A 135 13.27 22.83 9.80
N ASN A 136 13.73 22.30 10.93
CA ASN A 136 13.72 20.84 11.18
C ASN A 136 12.30 20.30 11.33
N ARG A 137 11.40 21.08 11.94
CA ARG A 137 9.99 20.74 12.04
C ARG A 137 9.32 20.74 10.67
N GLU A 138 9.59 21.77 9.87
CA GLU A 138 9.01 21.87 8.53
C GLU A 138 9.55 20.79 7.61
N ALA A 139 10.84 20.45 7.68
CA ALA A 139 11.42 19.34 6.93
C ALA A 139 10.74 17.98 7.27
N THR A 140 10.46 17.71 8.55
CA THR A 140 9.76 16.49 8.95
C THR A 140 8.31 16.50 8.51
N ARG A 141 7.62 17.63 8.64
CA ARG A 141 6.24 17.80 8.13
C ARG A 141 6.16 17.59 6.62
N GLU A 142 7.14 18.10 5.88
CA GLU A 142 7.20 17.94 4.43
C GLU A 142 7.41 16.48 4.03
N LEU A 143 8.35 15.78 4.68
CA LEU A 143 8.55 14.36 4.49
C LEU A 143 7.26 13.57 4.75
N GLY A 144 6.60 13.83 5.85
CA GLY A 144 5.35 13.17 6.20
C GLY A 144 4.22 13.48 5.22
N ARG A 145 4.05 14.74 4.78
CA ARG A 145 3.07 15.13 3.75
C ARG A 145 3.32 14.39 2.44
N LYS A 146 4.57 14.39 1.99
CA LYS A 146 4.97 13.72 0.75
C LYS A 146 4.68 12.23 0.79
N ILE A 147 5.07 11.54 1.85
CA ILE A 147 4.82 10.10 2.01
C ILE A 147 3.32 9.81 1.99
N THR A 148 2.52 10.61 2.69
CA THR A 148 1.05 10.45 2.72
C THR A 148 0.47 10.61 1.32
N SER A 149 0.80 11.69 0.62
CA SER A 149 0.31 11.96 -0.74
C SER A 149 0.74 10.87 -1.72
N ASP A 150 1.99 10.44 -1.67
CA ASP A 150 2.53 9.39 -2.54
C ASP A 150 1.81 8.03 -2.31
N LEU A 151 1.42 7.73 -1.06
CA LEU A 151 0.67 6.52 -0.73
C LEU A 151 -0.81 6.62 -1.11
N GLU A 152 -1.44 7.78 -0.94
CA GLU A 152 -2.80 8.04 -1.42
C GLU A 152 -2.88 7.83 -2.94
N ASP A 153 -1.96 8.40 -3.69
CA ASP A 153 -1.85 8.21 -5.14
C ASP A 153 -1.64 6.74 -5.52
N MET A 154 -0.83 6.02 -4.75
CA MET A 154 -0.57 4.61 -4.98
C MET A 154 -1.82 3.74 -4.74
N VAL A 155 -2.59 4.02 -3.69
CA VAL A 155 -3.85 3.35 -3.39
C VAL A 155 -4.89 3.64 -4.47
N GLU A 156 -5.02 4.89 -4.89
CA GLU A 156 -5.98 5.29 -5.92
C GLU A 156 -5.67 4.65 -7.28
N LYS A 157 -4.41 4.61 -7.70
CA LYS A 157 -3.99 3.90 -8.92
C LYS A 157 -4.36 2.42 -8.89
N GLU A 158 -4.19 1.76 -7.75
CA GLU A 158 -4.56 0.35 -7.61
C GLU A 158 -6.07 0.17 -7.69
N ARG A 159 -6.84 1.04 -7.03
CA ARG A 159 -8.30 1.04 -7.08
C ARG A 159 -8.82 1.19 -8.51
N LEU A 160 -8.30 2.16 -9.25
CA LEU A 160 -8.65 2.36 -10.67
C LEU A 160 -8.31 1.14 -11.53
N SER A 161 -7.21 0.46 -11.24
CA SER A 161 -6.83 -0.79 -11.91
C SER A 161 -7.84 -1.91 -11.68
N VAL A 162 -8.34 -2.05 -10.44
CA VAL A 162 -9.39 -3.04 -10.11
C VAL A 162 -10.72 -2.68 -10.76
N ASP A 163 -11.13 -1.42 -10.70
CA ASP A 163 -12.38 -0.97 -11.33
C ASP A 163 -12.40 -1.26 -12.84
N ARG A 164 -11.25 -1.09 -13.51
CA ARG A 164 -11.10 -1.44 -14.93
C ARG A 164 -11.31 -2.95 -15.16
N LEU A 165 -10.63 -3.79 -14.38
CA LEU A 165 -10.77 -5.25 -14.48
C LEU A 165 -12.20 -5.73 -14.23
N VAL A 166 -12.89 -5.12 -13.24
CA VAL A 166 -14.30 -5.42 -12.95
C VAL A 166 -15.20 -5.04 -14.12
N LYS A 167 -15.00 -3.87 -14.73
CA LYS A 167 -15.77 -3.43 -15.91
C LYS A 167 -15.55 -4.37 -17.10
N GLU A 168 -14.30 -4.72 -17.40
CA GLU A 168 -13.96 -5.66 -18.47
C GLU A 168 -14.51 -7.08 -18.24
N SER A 169 -14.84 -7.43 -16.98
CA SER A 169 -15.42 -8.72 -16.64
C SER A 169 -16.94 -8.82 -16.90
N ARG A 170 -17.61 -7.69 -17.08
CA ARG A 170 -19.07 -7.63 -17.29
C ARG A 170 -19.47 -7.58 -18.76
N LEU A 171 -18.50 -7.47 -19.65
CA LEU A 171 -18.66 -7.56 -21.12
C LEU A 171 -18.42 -8.98 -21.62
#